data_b6978b6c4987eaba1cb60016cab2c5cf
#
_entry.id   b6978b6c4987eaba1cb60016cab2c5cf
#
_cell.length_a   1.000
_cell.length_b   1.000
_cell.length_c   1.000
_cell.angle_alpha   90.00
_cell.angle_beta   90.00
_cell.angle_gamma   90.00
#
_symmetry.space_group_name_H-M   'P 1'
#
loop_
_entity.id
_entity.type
_entity.pdbx_description
1 polymer ?
#
loop_
_entity_poly.entity_id
_entity_poly.type
_entity_poly.pdbx_seq_one_letter_code
_entity_poly.pdbx_strand_id
1 'polypeptide(L)'
;MSRVALIGENSIGYISTLIDIWNNGDCAVLLDWRIPFATSLDMMIEASAQTCFIEQSLFDKVDVEIPNSINFITYDKQNNAAEQLPKFIYDKFKENYSHAEAVVIYSSGTTGKSKGIILSHFAINTNADAIIDYMRPTAEDCIYIAKTLSHSSTLTGELLVALKTKMSLVIAPTIVPPRYTLNNIAKYNVTIVCLNPTLLSMLSNQYERKNYELPSLKTIYVSGSILSDKIYDKAHATFPNTPIYNVYGLSEVGPRVTAQRAECCKGNSVGKPIKGVEVTIVNEQGNCVVDGEYGIVHVKTHSMFNGYIIGHPKHVSLCEGWHNTGDVGYIDINGELHIINRVDDVIIIDSHKVYPSEVERRILEQNDVKECAVAKVEHNGNELIGCLYVSREDLNNVIREKLKAKLLTYEIPRVFVKCDALPRTKNGKVSTYGVQTRLRKHLEQNNNIHIKGRS
;
A
#
# COMPACT_ATOMS: atom_id res chain seq x y z
N MET A 1 -13.61 -23.13 14.76
CA MET A 1 -12.76 -22.09 14.16
C MET A 1 -12.80 -20.87 15.07
N SER A 2 -11.68 -20.56 15.68
CA SER A 2 -11.54 -19.38 16.54
C SER A 2 -10.72 -18.32 15.78
N ARG A 3 -10.85 -17.05 16.18
CA ARG A 3 -9.94 -15.99 15.73
C ARG A 3 -8.82 -15.83 16.73
N VAL A 4 -7.60 -15.90 16.25
CA VAL A 4 -6.37 -15.89 17.05
C VAL A 4 -5.50 -14.72 16.59
N ALA A 5 -5.21 -13.79 17.49
CA ALA A 5 -4.35 -12.66 17.17
C ALA A 5 -2.88 -13.09 17.02
N LEU A 6 -2.17 -12.43 16.12
CA LEU A 6 -0.74 -12.63 15.91
C LEU A 6 -0.05 -11.27 15.81
N ILE A 7 0.90 -11.01 16.73
CA ILE A 7 1.68 -9.77 16.82
C ILE A 7 3.17 -10.09 16.80
N GLY A 8 3.91 -9.51 15.89
CA GLY A 8 5.36 -9.66 15.83
C GLY A 8 5.98 -8.97 14.63
N GLU A 9 7.29 -8.85 14.66
CA GLU A 9 8.07 -8.45 13.50
C GLU A 9 8.13 -9.59 12.48
N ASN A 10 8.47 -9.24 11.24
CA ASN A 10 8.76 -10.26 10.23
C ASN A 10 9.87 -11.20 10.72
N SER A 11 9.55 -12.45 10.91
CA SER A 11 10.50 -13.45 11.42
C SER A 11 10.08 -14.87 11.06
N ILE A 12 11.00 -15.83 11.18
CA ILE A 12 10.73 -17.25 11.01
C ILE A 12 9.67 -17.71 12.01
N GLY A 13 9.78 -17.26 13.26
CA GLY A 13 8.82 -17.56 14.33
C GLY A 13 7.41 -17.05 14.01
N TYR A 14 7.29 -15.83 13.44
CA TYR A 14 6.02 -15.28 13.01
C TYR A 14 5.35 -16.16 11.93
N ILE A 15 6.10 -16.54 10.90
CA ILE A 15 5.59 -17.39 9.80
C ILE A 15 5.23 -18.77 10.32
N SER A 16 6.07 -19.36 11.17
CA SER A 16 5.80 -20.66 11.78
C SER A 16 4.49 -20.64 12.58
N THR A 17 4.30 -19.63 13.43
CA THR A 17 3.09 -19.46 14.26
C THR A 17 1.85 -19.22 13.39
N LEU A 18 1.96 -18.42 12.33
CA LEU A 18 0.86 -18.21 11.37
C LEU A 18 0.41 -19.53 10.73
N ILE A 19 1.35 -20.36 10.28
CA ILE A 19 1.04 -21.66 9.69
C ILE A 19 0.42 -22.61 10.74
N ASP A 20 0.85 -22.54 12.00
CA ASP A 20 0.23 -23.34 13.08
C ASP A 20 -1.22 -22.95 13.32
N ILE A 21 -1.51 -21.64 13.37
CA ILE A 21 -2.90 -21.13 13.49
C ILE A 21 -3.75 -21.72 12.36
N TRP A 22 -3.28 -21.67 11.12
CA TRP A 22 -4.01 -22.21 9.96
C TRP A 22 -4.16 -23.73 10.01
N ASN A 23 -3.12 -24.46 10.39
CA ASN A 23 -3.16 -25.92 10.49
C ASN A 23 -4.09 -26.41 11.61
N ASN A 24 -4.33 -25.60 12.63
CA ASN A 24 -5.32 -25.85 13.68
C ASN A 24 -6.75 -25.53 13.23
N GLY A 25 -6.94 -24.99 12.03
CA GLY A 25 -8.24 -24.60 11.49
C GLY A 25 -8.76 -23.27 12.04
N ASP A 26 -7.88 -22.41 12.57
CA ASP A 26 -8.21 -21.11 13.13
C ASP A 26 -7.90 -19.96 12.16
N CYS A 27 -8.54 -18.81 12.37
CA CYS A 27 -8.34 -17.58 11.61
C CYS A 27 -7.31 -16.70 12.30
N ALA A 28 -6.28 -16.26 11.58
CA ALA A 28 -5.27 -15.36 12.12
C ALA A 28 -5.69 -13.89 12.03
N VAL A 29 -5.75 -13.18 13.15
CA VAL A 29 -5.94 -11.73 13.20
C VAL A 29 -4.56 -11.07 13.20
N LEU A 30 -4.12 -10.57 12.04
CA LEU A 30 -2.77 -10.06 11.85
C LEU A 30 -2.69 -8.59 12.29
N LEU A 31 -2.01 -8.33 13.40
CA LEU A 31 -1.86 -7.00 13.95
C LEU A 31 -0.43 -6.49 13.72
N ASP A 32 -0.35 -5.25 13.22
CA ASP A 32 0.95 -4.61 12.99
C ASP A 32 1.60 -4.23 14.33
N TRP A 33 2.74 -4.82 14.64
CA TRP A 33 3.47 -4.62 15.89
C TRP A 33 3.84 -3.15 16.17
N ARG A 34 3.78 -2.28 15.17
CA ARG A 34 4.05 -0.83 15.28
C ARG A 34 2.87 -0.03 15.83
N ILE A 35 1.68 -0.64 15.85
CA ILE A 35 0.49 -0.01 16.44
C ILE A 35 0.63 0.01 17.96
N PRO A 36 0.19 1.08 18.66
CA PRO A 36 0.17 1.08 20.12
C PRO A 36 -0.60 -0.13 20.66
N PHE A 37 -0.05 -0.79 21.68
CA PHE A 37 -0.60 -2.05 22.18
C PHE A 37 -2.06 -1.92 22.66
N ALA A 38 -2.43 -0.78 23.29
CA ALA A 38 -3.83 -0.49 23.65
C ALA A 38 -4.77 -0.55 22.44
N THR A 39 -4.36 0.01 21.28
CA THR A 39 -5.14 -0.07 20.05
C THR A 39 -5.21 -1.51 19.52
N SER A 40 -4.13 -2.29 19.68
CA SER A 40 -4.14 -3.71 19.32
C SER A 40 -5.09 -4.51 20.20
N LEU A 41 -5.22 -4.17 21.49
CA LEU A 41 -6.23 -4.77 22.38
C LEU A 41 -7.66 -4.47 21.90
N ASP A 42 -7.96 -3.22 21.54
CA ASP A 42 -9.27 -2.85 21.00
C ASP A 42 -9.59 -3.66 19.73
N MET A 43 -8.59 -3.81 18.83
CA MET A 43 -8.75 -4.62 17.60
C MET A 43 -8.96 -6.11 17.90
N MET A 44 -8.31 -6.67 18.92
CA MET A 44 -8.54 -8.06 19.36
C MET A 44 -9.93 -8.26 19.89
N ILE A 45 -10.42 -7.33 20.72
CA ILE A 45 -11.80 -7.36 21.27
C ILE A 45 -12.81 -7.26 20.14
N GLU A 46 -12.62 -6.30 19.21
CA GLU A 46 -13.46 -6.12 18.03
C GLU A 46 -13.52 -7.39 17.17
N ALA A 47 -12.36 -8.03 16.95
CA ALA A 47 -12.25 -9.27 16.21
C ALA A 47 -12.76 -10.51 17.00
N SER A 48 -13.11 -10.35 18.27
CA SER A 48 -13.44 -11.46 19.17
C SER A 48 -12.31 -12.51 19.30
N ALA A 49 -11.06 -12.06 19.25
CA ALA A 49 -9.89 -12.90 19.42
C ALA A 49 -9.59 -13.08 20.92
N GLN A 50 -9.76 -14.30 21.42
CA GLN A 50 -9.53 -14.65 22.84
C GLN A 50 -8.13 -15.20 23.11
N THR A 51 -7.35 -15.45 22.07
CA THR A 51 -5.94 -15.87 22.16
C THR A 51 -5.09 -14.95 21.31
N CYS A 52 -3.92 -14.58 21.82
CA CYS A 52 -2.94 -13.77 21.12
C CYS A 52 -1.56 -14.43 21.20
N PHE A 53 -1.01 -14.80 20.05
CA PHE A 53 0.41 -15.09 19.94
C PHE A 53 1.17 -13.78 19.75
N ILE A 54 2.13 -13.52 20.63
CA ILE A 54 2.93 -12.31 20.59
C ILE A 54 4.42 -12.63 20.70
N GLU A 55 5.24 -11.95 19.92
CA GLU A 55 6.68 -12.06 20.04
C GLU A 55 7.16 -11.67 21.45
N GLN A 56 7.99 -12.53 22.09
CA GLN A 56 8.45 -12.32 23.46
C GLN A 56 9.05 -10.93 23.67
N SER A 57 9.90 -10.48 22.78
CA SER A 57 10.58 -9.18 22.90
C SER A 57 9.64 -7.97 22.81
N LEU A 58 8.45 -8.14 22.26
CA LEU A 58 7.41 -7.12 22.24
C LEU A 58 6.53 -7.21 23.49
N PHE A 59 6.24 -8.44 23.95
CA PHE A 59 5.46 -8.67 25.15
C PHE A 59 6.14 -8.09 26.39
N ASP A 60 7.46 -8.23 26.51
CA ASP A 60 8.28 -7.68 27.61
C ASP A 60 8.21 -6.14 27.70
N LYS A 61 7.72 -5.45 26.67
CA LYS A 61 7.57 -3.98 26.60
C LYS A 61 6.14 -3.51 26.79
N VAL A 62 5.22 -4.42 27.07
CA VAL A 62 3.81 -4.07 27.31
C VAL A 62 3.70 -3.38 28.67
N ASP A 63 3.18 -2.17 28.65
CA ASP A 63 3.03 -1.29 29.83
C ASP A 63 1.57 -0.96 30.16
N VAL A 64 0.62 -1.69 29.57
CA VAL A 64 -0.82 -1.52 29.77
C VAL A 64 -1.41 -2.75 30.48
N GLU A 65 -2.52 -2.55 31.19
CA GLU A 65 -3.25 -3.63 31.84
C GLU A 65 -3.83 -4.60 30.79
N ILE A 66 -3.55 -5.88 30.97
CA ILE A 66 -3.99 -6.95 30.09
C ILE A 66 -5.33 -7.48 30.61
N PRO A 67 -6.40 -7.49 29.77
CA PRO A 67 -7.69 -8.03 30.17
C PRO A 67 -7.63 -9.55 30.34
N ASN A 68 -8.21 -10.08 31.42
CA ASN A 68 -8.28 -11.53 31.68
C ASN A 68 -9.03 -12.34 30.59
N SER A 69 -9.73 -11.66 29.67
CA SER A 69 -10.48 -12.29 28.60
C SER A 69 -9.63 -12.73 27.41
N ILE A 70 -8.33 -12.32 27.36
CA ILE A 70 -7.41 -12.66 26.27
C ILE A 70 -6.24 -13.44 26.86
N ASN A 71 -6.02 -14.65 26.35
CA ASN A 71 -4.88 -15.48 26.69
C ASN A 71 -3.67 -15.13 25.80
N PHE A 72 -2.58 -14.66 26.40
CA PHE A 72 -1.35 -14.34 25.69
C PHE A 72 -0.37 -15.50 25.75
N ILE A 73 0.14 -15.87 24.57
CA ILE A 73 1.14 -16.92 24.38
C ILE A 73 2.33 -16.26 23.65
N THR A 74 3.50 -16.30 24.26
CA THR A 74 4.69 -15.74 23.63
C THR A 74 5.38 -16.72 22.70
N TYR A 75 6.06 -16.22 21.68
CA TYR A 75 6.92 -16.99 20.78
C TYR A 75 8.23 -16.27 20.50
N ASP A 76 9.25 -17.03 20.12
CA ASP A 76 10.56 -16.49 19.73
C ASP A 76 10.63 -16.18 18.24
N LYS A 77 11.34 -15.12 17.87
CA LYS A 77 11.60 -14.74 16.47
C LYS A 77 12.27 -15.86 15.66
N GLN A 78 13.18 -16.59 16.27
CA GLN A 78 14.10 -17.54 15.67
C GLN A 78 15.15 -16.92 14.74
N ASN A 79 15.04 -15.63 14.38
CA ASN A 79 16.05 -14.88 13.66
C ASN A 79 16.03 -13.39 14.05
N ASN A 80 17.19 -12.75 14.17
CA ASN A 80 17.36 -11.34 14.49
C ASN A 80 17.89 -10.51 13.29
N ALA A 81 18.18 -11.16 12.19
CA ALA A 81 18.70 -10.57 10.95
C ALA A 81 17.99 -11.16 9.73
N ALA A 82 18.29 -10.65 8.55
CA ALA A 82 17.78 -11.25 7.31
C ALA A 82 18.30 -12.68 7.16
N GLU A 83 17.38 -13.61 6.90
CA GLU A 83 17.66 -15.03 6.79
C GLU A 83 16.75 -15.70 5.76
N GLN A 84 17.24 -16.75 5.12
CA GLN A 84 16.41 -17.60 4.25
C GLN A 84 15.43 -18.42 5.09
N LEU A 85 14.21 -18.51 4.61
CA LEU A 85 13.18 -19.32 5.24
C LEU A 85 13.57 -20.81 5.22
N PRO A 86 13.64 -21.48 6.38
CA PRO A 86 14.11 -22.86 6.45
C PRO A 86 13.08 -23.84 5.85
N LYS A 87 13.59 -24.95 5.33
CA LYS A 87 12.80 -25.98 4.63
C LYS A 87 11.60 -26.48 5.44
N PHE A 88 11.75 -26.65 6.75
CA PHE A 88 10.67 -27.17 7.59
C PHE A 88 9.41 -26.30 7.57
N ILE A 89 9.54 -25.00 7.30
CA ILE A 89 8.39 -24.08 7.15
C ILE A 89 7.60 -24.41 5.88
N TYR A 90 8.29 -24.67 4.76
CA TYR A 90 7.63 -25.09 3.50
C TYR A 90 6.94 -26.45 3.67
N ASP A 91 7.56 -27.39 4.39
CA ASP A 91 7.01 -28.72 4.64
C ASP A 91 5.78 -28.67 5.58
N LYS A 92 5.72 -27.66 6.46
CA LYS A 92 4.62 -27.42 7.39
C LYS A 92 3.41 -26.76 6.72
N PHE A 93 3.62 -25.97 5.67
CA PHE A 93 2.56 -25.26 4.95
C PHE A 93 1.68 -26.25 4.17
N LYS A 94 0.36 -26.11 4.33
CA LYS A 94 -0.66 -26.85 3.58
C LYS A 94 -1.56 -25.89 2.83
N GLU A 95 -1.68 -26.10 1.52
CA GLU A 95 -2.65 -25.35 0.73
C GLU A 95 -4.07 -25.62 1.20
N ASN A 96 -4.86 -24.57 1.26
CA ASN A 96 -6.25 -24.65 1.70
C ASN A 96 -7.11 -23.72 0.83
N TYR A 97 -8.13 -24.26 0.20
CA TYR A 97 -9.09 -23.54 -0.63
C TYR A 97 -10.50 -23.53 -0.05
N SER A 98 -10.63 -23.74 1.26
CA SER A 98 -11.93 -23.64 1.93
C SER A 98 -12.39 -22.17 1.99
N HIS A 99 -13.69 -21.99 2.09
CA HIS A 99 -14.30 -20.66 2.33
C HIS A 99 -14.26 -20.24 3.80
N ALA A 100 -13.62 -21.02 4.67
CA ALA A 100 -13.36 -20.65 6.05
C ALA A 100 -12.46 -19.40 6.12
N GLU A 101 -12.63 -18.57 7.16
CA GLU A 101 -11.80 -17.39 7.39
C GLU A 101 -10.34 -17.82 7.59
N ALA A 102 -9.44 -17.23 6.82
CA ALA A 102 -8.00 -17.45 6.95
C ALA A 102 -7.35 -16.34 7.78
N VAL A 103 -7.71 -15.11 7.45
CA VAL A 103 -7.10 -13.93 8.10
C VAL A 103 -8.09 -12.80 8.26
N VAL A 104 -7.87 -12.01 9.32
CA VAL A 104 -8.39 -10.66 9.48
C VAL A 104 -7.22 -9.70 9.39
N ILE A 105 -7.29 -8.73 8.47
CA ILE A 105 -6.25 -7.73 8.23
C ILE A 105 -6.84 -6.36 8.44
N TYR A 106 -6.16 -5.52 9.25
CA TYR A 106 -6.60 -4.16 9.49
C TYR A 106 -5.97 -3.19 8.50
N SER A 107 -6.82 -2.48 7.75
CA SER A 107 -6.39 -1.38 6.87
C SER A 107 -6.60 -0.03 7.55
N SER A 108 -5.70 0.94 7.27
CA SER A 108 -5.92 2.33 7.68
C SER A 108 -7.07 2.90 6.85
N GLY A 109 -8.26 2.99 7.44
CA GLY A 109 -9.40 3.63 6.79
C GLY A 109 -9.16 5.12 6.51
N THR A 110 -9.73 5.65 5.42
CA THR A 110 -9.72 7.08 5.08
C THR A 110 -10.37 7.93 6.18
N THR A 111 -11.28 7.35 6.96
CA THR A 111 -11.99 7.98 8.09
C THR A 111 -11.20 8.01 9.40
N GLY A 112 -9.93 7.57 9.39
CA GLY A 112 -9.06 7.53 10.58
C GLY A 112 -9.24 6.32 11.49
N LYS A 113 -10.31 5.53 11.34
CA LYS A 113 -10.48 4.25 12.03
C LYS A 113 -10.06 3.09 11.12
N SER A 114 -9.24 2.19 11.65
CA SER A 114 -8.84 0.97 10.94
C SER A 114 -10.06 0.06 10.75
N LYS A 115 -10.13 -0.62 9.59
CA LYS A 115 -11.21 -1.56 9.28
C LYS A 115 -10.65 -2.98 9.25
N GLY A 116 -11.24 -3.90 10.00
CA GLY A 116 -10.90 -5.33 9.95
C GLY A 116 -11.54 -6.00 8.74
N ILE A 117 -10.72 -6.44 7.79
CA ILE A 117 -11.11 -7.08 6.53
C ILE A 117 -10.93 -8.59 6.70
N ILE A 118 -11.98 -9.35 6.45
CA ILE A 118 -12.01 -10.81 6.60
C ILE A 118 -11.76 -11.45 5.23
N LEU A 119 -10.70 -12.24 5.12
CA LEU A 119 -10.38 -13.01 3.91
C LEU A 119 -10.43 -14.51 4.21
N SER A 120 -11.05 -15.27 3.30
CA SER A 120 -11.05 -16.74 3.37
C SER A 120 -9.76 -17.34 2.85
N HIS A 121 -9.50 -18.61 3.19
CA HIS A 121 -8.43 -19.40 2.59
C HIS A 121 -8.57 -19.46 1.06
N PHE A 122 -9.80 -19.63 0.56
CA PHE A 122 -10.08 -19.59 -0.87
C PHE A 122 -9.64 -18.27 -1.50
N ALA A 123 -9.99 -17.12 -0.91
CA ALA A 123 -9.68 -15.82 -1.46
C ALA A 123 -8.16 -15.57 -1.57
N ILE A 124 -7.41 -15.80 -0.48
CA ILE A 124 -5.96 -15.55 -0.48
C ILE A 124 -5.19 -16.52 -1.36
N ASN A 125 -5.58 -17.81 -1.41
CA ASN A 125 -4.91 -18.81 -2.24
C ASN A 125 -5.22 -18.63 -3.73
N THR A 126 -6.48 -18.34 -4.11
CA THR A 126 -6.85 -18.06 -5.51
C THR A 126 -6.14 -16.80 -6.02
N ASN A 127 -6.03 -15.75 -5.21
CA ASN A 127 -5.27 -14.56 -5.61
C ASN A 127 -3.77 -14.84 -5.72
N ALA A 128 -3.20 -15.66 -4.81
CA ALA A 128 -1.81 -16.08 -4.92
C ALA A 128 -1.55 -16.87 -6.21
N ASP A 129 -2.46 -17.74 -6.63
CA ASP A 129 -2.37 -18.48 -7.90
C ASP A 129 -2.38 -17.52 -9.11
N ALA A 130 -3.25 -16.50 -9.08
CA ALA A 130 -3.28 -15.49 -10.14
C ALA A 130 -1.99 -14.64 -10.16
N ILE A 131 -1.37 -14.42 -9.00
CA ILE A 131 -0.06 -13.75 -8.90
C ILE A 131 1.04 -14.64 -9.48
N ILE A 132 1.06 -15.93 -9.16
CA ILE A 132 1.99 -16.91 -9.72
C ILE A 132 1.87 -16.97 -11.26
N ASP A 133 0.64 -16.90 -11.79
CA ASP A 133 0.39 -16.94 -13.22
C ASP A 133 1.08 -15.80 -13.98
N TYR A 134 1.06 -14.56 -13.48
CA TYR A 134 1.74 -13.45 -14.16
C TYR A 134 3.21 -13.28 -13.77
N MET A 135 3.60 -13.58 -12.53
CA MET A 135 5.00 -13.48 -12.08
C MET A 135 5.86 -14.60 -12.65
N ARG A 136 5.27 -15.79 -12.84
CA ARG A 136 5.93 -17.03 -13.31
C ARG A 136 7.23 -17.32 -12.57
N PRO A 137 7.24 -17.28 -11.23
CA PRO A 137 8.43 -17.61 -10.46
C PRO A 137 8.76 -19.11 -10.56
N THR A 138 10.03 -19.43 -10.44
CA THR A 138 10.53 -20.82 -10.41
C THR A 138 11.12 -21.15 -9.05
N ALA A 139 11.39 -22.42 -8.81
CA ALA A 139 12.08 -22.86 -7.58
C ALA A 139 13.50 -22.29 -7.42
N GLU A 140 14.09 -21.79 -8.52
CA GLU A 140 15.42 -21.16 -8.53
C GLU A 140 15.35 -19.67 -8.14
N ASP A 141 14.16 -19.09 -8.10
CA ASP A 141 13.98 -17.70 -7.72
C ASP A 141 14.09 -17.51 -6.21
N CYS A 142 14.44 -16.29 -5.83
CA CYS A 142 14.53 -15.87 -4.44
C CYS A 142 13.80 -14.54 -4.27
N ILE A 143 12.78 -14.52 -3.39
CA ILE A 143 12.05 -13.29 -3.04
C ILE A 143 12.52 -12.74 -1.69
N TYR A 144 12.67 -11.41 -1.60
CA TYR A 144 13.01 -10.71 -0.36
C TYR A 144 11.79 -9.95 0.16
N ILE A 145 11.33 -10.29 1.37
CA ILE A 145 10.23 -9.58 2.02
C ILE A 145 10.75 -8.34 2.73
N ALA A 146 10.43 -7.16 2.17
CA ALA A 146 10.81 -5.84 2.69
C ALA A 146 9.67 -5.11 3.44
N LYS A 147 8.44 -5.62 3.34
CA LYS A 147 7.22 -5.04 3.94
C LYS A 147 6.69 -5.94 5.05
N THR A 148 5.84 -5.41 5.94
CA THR A 148 5.28 -6.20 7.02
C THR A 148 4.33 -7.30 6.52
N LEU A 149 4.40 -8.47 7.15
CA LEU A 149 3.53 -9.62 6.86
C LEU A 149 2.06 -9.40 7.30
N SER A 150 1.79 -8.42 8.15
CA SER A 150 0.42 -8.03 8.52
C SER A 150 -0.34 -7.30 7.40
N HIS A 151 0.29 -7.06 6.24
CA HIS A 151 -0.37 -6.53 5.04
C HIS A 151 -0.75 -7.64 4.06
N SER A 152 -1.98 -7.56 3.52
CA SER A 152 -2.50 -8.52 2.55
C SER A 152 -1.59 -8.72 1.33
N SER A 153 -1.01 -7.64 0.80
CA SER A 153 -0.11 -7.71 -0.36
C SER A 153 1.18 -8.47 -0.08
N THR A 154 1.72 -8.39 1.14
CA THR A 154 2.92 -9.13 1.54
C THR A 154 2.58 -10.58 1.86
N LEU A 155 1.50 -10.79 2.61
CA LEU A 155 1.02 -12.13 2.94
C LEU A 155 0.73 -12.95 1.68
N THR A 156 -0.15 -12.43 0.81
CA THR A 156 -0.63 -13.17 -0.37
C THR A 156 0.37 -13.09 -1.53
N GLY A 157 0.88 -11.89 -1.83
CA GLY A 157 1.70 -11.66 -3.02
C GLY A 157 3.18 -12.01 -2.86
N GLU A 158 3.66 -12.29 -1.65
CA GLU A 158 5.05 -12.62 -1.39
C GLU A 158 5.17 -13.93 -0.61
N LEU A 159 4.63 -14.02 0.60
CA LEU A 159 4.75 -15.22 1.44
C LEU A 159 4.05 -16.43 0.81
N LEU A 160 2.74 -16.34 0.50
CA LEU A 160 2.00 -17.46 -0.08
C LEU A 160 2.55 -17.86 -1.45
N VAL A 161 2.95 -16.89 -2.29
CA VAL A 161 3.61 -17.18 -3.58
C VAL A 161 4.87 -18.01 -3.35
N ALA A 162 5.74 -17.62 -2.41
CA ALA A 162 6.96 -18.36 -2.10
C ALA A 162 6.66 -19.77 -1.56
N LEU A 163 5.72 -19.91 -0.62
CA LEU A 163 5.36 -21.20 -0.04
C LEU A 163 4.79 -22.17 -1.08
N LYS A 164 3.93 -21.69 -1.98
CA LYS A 164 3.29 -22.51 -3.03
C LYS A 164 4.26 -22.92 -4.13
N THR A 165 5.16 -22.04 -4.55
CA THR A 165 6.14 -22.34 -5.62
C THR A 165 7.42 -22.98 -5.11
N LYS A 166 7.60 -23.01 -3.78
CA LYS A 166 8.83 -23.50 -3.10
C LYS A 166 10.09 -22.74 -3.51
N MET A 167 9.94 -21.51 -4.04
CA MET A 167 11.08 -20.62 -4.28
C MET A 167 11.70 -20.17 -2.95
N SER A 168 12.96 -19.81 -2.97
CA SER A 168 13.62 -19.28 -1.78
C SER A 168 12.99 -17.97 -1.33
N LEU A 169 12.83 -17.80 -0.01
CA LEU A 169 12.32 -16.58 0.59
C LEU A 169 13.30 -16.08 1.65
N VAL A 170 13.70 -14.81 1.55
CA VAL A 170 14.49 -14.13 2.57
C VAL A 170 13.57 -13.26 3.40
N ILE A 171 13.47 -13.58 4.70
CA ILE A 171 12.73 -12.81 5.69
C ILE A 171 13.68 -11.87 6.42
N ALA A 172 13.30 -10.60 6.57
CA ALA A 172 14.11 -9.59 7.23
C ALA A 172 13.25 -8.67 8.11
N PRO A 173 13.85 -8.02 9.12
CA PRO A 173 13.18 -6.95 9.86
C PRO A 173 12.67 -5.85 8.93
N THR A 174 11.52 -5.25 9.24
CA THR A 174 10.82 -4.31 8.35
C THR A 174 11.35 -2.88 8.40
N ILE A 175 11.94 -2.46 9.52
CA ILE A 175 12.48 -1.10 9.69
C ILE A 175 14.01 -1.18 9.68
N VAL A 176 14.57 -1.15 8.48
CA VAL A 176 16.02 -1.23 8.29
C VAL A 176 16.50 -0.14 7.33
N PRO A 177 17.75 0.34 7.46
CA PRO A 177 18.32 1.28 6.51
C PRO A 177 18.35 0.69 5.08
N PRO A 178 18.13 1.49 4.03
CA PRO A 178 18.14 1.01 2.63
C PRO A 178 19.41 0.24 2.23
N ARG A 179 20.57 0.63 2.80
CA ARG A 179 21.85 -0.10 2.61
C ARG A 179 21.78 -1.57 3.07
N TYR A 180 21.01 -1.83 4.14
CA TYR A 180 20.83 -3.19 4.67
C TYR A 180 20.05 -4.05 3.66
N THR A 181 18.97 -3.51 3.12
CA THR A 181 18.17 -4.18 2.09
C THR A 181 19.01 -4.49 0.84
N LEU A 182 19.75 -3.51 0.31
CA LEU A 182 20.61 -3.70 -0.89
C LEU A 182 21.72 -4.74 -0.63
N ASN A 183 22.36 -4.70 0.53
CA ASN A 183 23.35 -5.70 0.90
C ASN A 183 22.76 -7.13 0.98
N ASN A 184 21.54 -7.27 1.48
CA ASN A 184 20.89 -8.58 1.56
C ASN A 184 20.40 -9.06 0.19
N ILE A 185 19.93 -8.18 -0.68
CA ILE A 185 19.61 -8.54 -2.08
C ILE A 185 20.85 -9.15 -2.75
N ALA A 186 22.02 -8.53 -2.60
CA ALA A 186 23.28 -9.06 -3.12
C ALA A 186 23.68 -10.37 -2.43
N LYS A 187 23.69 -10.39 -1.08
CA LYS A 187 24.14 -11.53 -0.27
C LYS A 187 23.38 -12.82 -0.57
N TYR A 188 22.06 -12.72 -0.72
CA TYR A 188 21.17 -13.88 -0.88
C TYR A 188 20.80 -14.15 -2.35
N ASN A 189 21.44 -13.48 -3.31
CA ASN A 189 21.12 -13.57 -4.74
C ASN A 189 19.61 -13.43 -5.02
N VAL A 190 18.99 -12.42 -4.40
CA VAL A 190 17.56 -12.16 -4.55
C VAL A 190 17.23 -11.85 -6.01
N THR A 191 16.17 -12.48 -6.53
CA THR A 191 15.73 -12.29 -7.91
C THR A 191 14.48 -11.41 -8.02
N ILE A 192 13.64 -11.38 -6.98
CA ILE A 192 12.37 -10.65 -6.96
C ILE A 192 12.26 -9.83 -5.69
N VAL A 193 11.87 -8.55 -5.83
CA VAL A 193 11.57 -7.66 -4.71
C VAL A 193 10.24 -6.97 -4.93
N CYS A 194 9.39 -6.94 -3.89
CA CYS A 194 8.12 -6.21 -3.92
C CYS A 194 8.19 -5.00 -2.99
N LEU A 195 8.10 -3.81 -3.55
CA LEU A 195 8.30 -2.53 -2.87
C LEU A 195 7.04 -1.67 -2.89
N ASN A 196 7.01 -0.63 -2.07
CA ASN A 196 6.16 0.53 -2.31
C ASN A 196 7.00 1.66 -2.94
N PRO A 197 6.37 2.71 -3.51
CA PRO A 197 7.10 3.81 -4.14
C PRO A 197 8.12 4.48 -3.22
N THR A 198 7.83 4.60 -1.93
CA THR A 198 8.74 5.17 -0.93
C THR A 198 10.00 4.32 -0.77
N LEU A 199 9.86 3.01 -0.59
CA LEU A 199 11.00 2.09 -0.48
C LEU A 199 11.81 2.07 -1.78
N LEU A 200 11.15 2.04 -2.93
CA LEU A 200 11.82 2.12 -4.23
C LEU A 200 12.68 3.39 -4.35
N SER A 201 12.12 4.55 -4.00
CA SER A 201 12.85 5.83 -4.00
C SER A 201 14.04 5.81 -3.04
N MET A 202 13.86 5.25 -1.83
CA MET A 202 14.95 5.14 -0.84
C MET A 202 16.08 4.22 -1.32
N LEU A 203 15.74 3.08 -1.93
CA LEU A 203 16.73 2.14 -2.48
C LEU A 203 17.48 2.76 -3.67
N SER A 204 16.78 3.44 -4.58
CA SER A 204 17.41 4.15 -5.71
C SER A 204 18.39 5.21 -5.23
N ASN A 205 17.98 6.04 -4.25
CA ASN A 205 18.86 7.06 -3.66
C ASN A 205 20.11 6.47 -2.97
N GLN A 206 19.95 5.31 -2.31
CA GLN A 206 21.06 4.63 -1.64
C GLN A 206 22.01 3.98 -2.66
N TYR A 207 21.46 3.41 -3.72
CA TYR A 207 22.23 2.78 -4.81
C TYR A 207 23.15 3.80 -5.50
N GLU A 208 22.65 5.01 -5.78
CA GLU A 208 23.45 6.10 -6.38
C GLU A 208 24.62 6.55 -5.51
N ARG A 209 24.51 6.45 -4.18
CA ARG A 209 25.58 6.85 -3.25
C ARG A 209 26.71 5.85 -3.19
N LYS A 210 26.43 4.59 -3.46
CA LYS A 210 27.39 3.50 -3.46
C LYS A 210 26.91 2.45 -4.45
N ASN A 211 27.68 2.20 -5.48
CA ASN A 211 27.38 1.16 -6.46
C ASN A 211 27.26 -0.20 -5.78
N TYR A 212 26.14 -0.87 -6.00
CA TYR A 212 25.89 -2.24 -5.58
C TYR A 212 25.86 -3.13 -6.81
N GLU A 213 26.42 -4.31 -6.70
CA GLU A 213 26.29 -5.32 -7.74
C GLU A 213 25.09 -6.22 -7.40
N LEU A 214 24.06 -6.16 -8.21
CA LEU A 214 22.80 -6.91 -8.04
C LEU A 214 22.48 -7.74 -9.30
N PRO A 215 23.43 -8.60 -9.77
CA PRO A 215 23.28 -9.30 -11.05
C PRO A 215 22.13 -10.33 -11.02
N SER A 216 21.73 -10.78 -9.84
CA SER A 216 20.64 -11.73 -9.64
C SER A 216 19.24 -11.07 -9.73
N LEU A 217 19.12 -9.76 -9.53
CA LEU A 217 17.83 -9.08 -9.45
C LEU A 217 17.15 -9.02 -10.82
N LYS A 218 16.12 -9.85 -10.99
CA LYS A 218 15.39 -10.00 -12.26
C LYS A 218 14.22 -9.04 -12.37
N THR A 219 13.54 -8.72 -11.25
CA THR A 219 12.27 -7.97 -11.30
C THR A 219 12.00 -7.21 -10.01
N ILE A 220 11.48 -6.00 -10.14
CA ILE A 220 10.94 -5.18 -9.05
C ILE A 220 9.44 -4.97 -9.30
N TYR A 221 8.58 -5.38 -8.35
CA TYR A 221 7.15 -5.05 -8.36
C TYR A 221 6.88 -3.90 -7.40
N VAL A 222 6.07 -2.94 -7.81
CA VAL A 222 5.74 -1.74 -7.01
C VAL A 222 4.24 -1.67 -6.78
N SER A 223 3.83 -1.47 -5.53
CA SER A 223 2.41 -1.42 -5.13
C SER A 223 2.19 -0.57 -3.89
N GLY A 224 0.93 -0.33 -3.55
CA GLY A 224 0.52 0.25 -2.25
C GLY A 224 0.24 1.75 -2.27
N SER A 225 0.69 2.48 -3.27
CA SER A 225 0.31 3.87 -3.56
C SER A 225 0.65 4.20 -5.02
N ILE A 226 0.20 5.35 -5.50
CA ILE A 226 0.49 5.81 -6.88
C ILE A 226 2.01 5.93 -7.05
N LEU A 227 2.52 5.32 -8.12
CA LEU A 227 3.92 5.43 -8.54
C LEU A 227 4.05 6.63 -9.48
N SER A 228 4.66 7.71 -9.03
CA SER A 228 4.88 8.88 -9.88
C SER A 228 5.95 8.60 -10.95
N ASP A 229 5.79 9.24 -12.12
CA ASP A 229 6.74 9.13 -13.24
C ASP A 229 8.18 9.45 -12.77
N LYS A 230 8.35 10.46 -11.93
CA LYS A 230 9.65 10.84 -11.38
C LYS A 230 10.34 9.72 -10.58
N ILE A 231 9.58 8.99 -9.76
CA ILE A 231 10.13 7.85 -9.00
C ILE A 231 10.43 6.70 -9.95
N TYR A 232 9.52 6.44 -10.91
CA TYR A 232 9.68 5.40 -11.91
C TYR A 232 10.94 5.64 -12.77
N ASP A 233 11.08 6.83 -13.38
CA ASP A 233 12.19 7.18 -14.25
C ASP A 233 13.52 7.10 -13.52
N LYS A 234 13.57 7.62 -12.29
CA LYS A 234 14.75 7.52 -11.43
C LYS A 234 15.12 6.07 -11.14
N ALA A 235 14.16 5.24 -10.76
CA ALA A 235 14.40 3.84 -10.46
C ALA A 235 14.83 3.06 -11.72
N HIS A 236 14.21 3.35 -12.86
CA HIS A 236 14.58 2.75 -14.14
C HIS A 236 16.01 3.10 -14.56
N ALA A 237 16.43 4.36 -14.37
CA ALA A 237 17.81 4.78 -14.59
C ALA A 237 18.79 4.11 -13.60
N THR A 238 18.36 3.88 -12.36
CA THR A 238 19.17 3.23 -11.31
C THR A 238 19.34 1.73 -11.54
N PHE A 239 18.28 1.05 -12.01
CA PHE A 239 18.24 -0.40 -12.24
C PHE A 239 17.97 -0.70 -13.73
N PRO A 240 18.85 -0.34 -14.65
CA PRO A 240 18.57 -0.35 -16.10
C PRO A 240 18.31 -1.74 -16.67
N ASN A 241 18.83 -2.79 -16.03
CA ASN A 241 18.68 -4.19 -16.46
C ASN A 241 17.56 -4.92 -15.69
N THR A 242 16.83 -4.24 -14.80
CA THR A 242 15.81 -4.84 -13.96
C THR A 242 14.45 -4.23 -14.30
N PRO A 243 13.53 -4.95 -14.94
CA PRO A 243 12.16 -4.50 -15.15
C PRO A 243 11.47 -4.08 -13.85
N ILE A 244 10.78 -2.94 -13.91
CA ILE A 244 9.98 -2.41 -12.81
C ILE A 244 8.52 -2.45 -13.24
N TYR A 245 7.70 -3.24 -12.56
CA TYR A 245 6.28 -3.41 -12.85
C TYR A 245 5.43 -2.79 -11.76
N ASN A 246 4.57 -1.87 -12.17
CA ASN A 246 3.55 -1.30 -11.29
C ASN A 246 2.37 -2.25 -11.19
N VAL A 247 1.83 -2.43 -9.99
CA VAL A 247 0.73 -3.34 -9.72
C VAL A 247 -0.27 -2.71 -8.75
N TYR A 248 -1.55 -2.95 -8.97
CA TYR A 248 -2.63 -2.38 -8.19
C TYR A 248 -3.46 -3.45 -7.49
N GLY A 249 -4.03 -3.06 -6.36
CA GLY A 249 -4.97 -3.84 -5.62
C GLY A 249 -5.27 -3.31 -4.24
N LEU A 250 -6.22 -3.93 -3.58
CA LEU A 250 -6.72 -3.58 -2.25
C LEU A 250 -7.05 -4.86 -1.49
N SER A 251 -7.02 -4.78 -0.16
CA SER A 251 -7.20 -5.96 0.69
C SER A 251 -8.55 -6.63 0.49
N GLU A 252 -9.59 -5.87 0.16
CA GLU A 252 -10.96 -6.32 -0.04
C GLU A 252 -11.14 -7.26 -1.23
N VAL A 253 -10.15 -7.34 -2.13
CA VAL A 253 -10.22 -8.18 -3.35
C VAL A 253 -9.07 -9.15 -3.48
N GLY A 254 -8.35 -9.39 -2.39
CA GLY A 254 -7.53 -10.53 -2.18
C GLY A 254 -6.04 -10.61 -2.39
N PRO A 255 -5.21 -9.61 -2.52
CA PRO A 255 -5.20 -8.17 -2.66
C PRO A 255 -4.83 -7.65 -4.06
N ARG A 256 -4.54 -8.51 -5.04
CA ARG A 256 -4.08 -8.11 -6.38
C ARG A 256 -5.25 -8.03 -7.37
N VAL A 257 -5.30 -6.94 -8.13
CA VAL A 257 -6.32 -6.67 -9.15
C VAL A 257 -5.69 -6.64 -10.55
N THR A 258 -4.67 -5.79 -10.73
CA THR A 258 -3.97 -5.66 -12.00
C THR A 258 -2.47 -5.72 -11.81
N ALA A 259 -1.76 -6.05 -12.89
CA ALA A 259 -0.31 -6.05 -12.93
C ALA A 259 0.19 -5.62 -14.30
N GLN A 260 1.24 -4.78 -14.33
CA GLN A 260 2.04 -4.60 -15.53
C GLN A 260 2.84 -5.87 -15.83
N ARG A 261 3.11 -6.09 -17.10
CA ARG A 261 3.93 -7.17 -17.66
C ARG A 261 4.87 -6.59 -18.70
N ALA A 262 5.71 -7.42 -19.29
CA ALA A 262 6.69 -6.99 -20.28
C ALA A 262 6.07 -6.27 -21.50
N GLU A 263 4.85 -6.68 -21.88
CA GLU A 263 4.07 -6.10 -22.99
C GLU A 263 3.29 -4.83 -22.64
N CYS A 264 3.20 -4.46 -21.35
CA CYS A 264 2.44 -3.28 -20.91
C CYS A 264 3.24 -1.99 -21.12
N CYS A 265 2.49 -0.88 -21.23
CA CYS A 265 3.08 0.45 -21.23
C CYS A 265 3.83 0.72 -19.94
N LYS A 266 4.94 1.44 -20.04
CA LYS A 266 5.73 1.89 -18.90
C LYS A 266 5.08 3.15 -18.29
N GLY A 267 5.44 3.45 -17.04
CA GLY A 267 4.97 4.65 -16.35
C GLY A 267 3.86 4.37 -15.35
N ASN A 268 2.89 5.26 -15.28
CA ASN A 268 1.83 5.27 -14.24
C ASN A 268 0.66 4.32 -14.47
N SER A 269 0.62 3.57 -15.59
CA SER A 269 -0.31 2.45 -15.74
C SER A 269 -0.09 1.43 -14.60
N VAL A 270 -1.14 0.80 -14.14
CA VAL A 270 -1.08 -0.33 -13.20
C VAL A 270 -1.32 -1.67 -13.91
N GLY A 271 -1.28 -1.67 -15.24
CA GLY A 271 -1.38 -2.84 -16.10
C GLY A 271 -2.79 -3.37 -16.29
N LYS A 272 -2.88 -4.63 -16.67
CA LYS A 272 -4.12 -5.31 -17.02
C LYS A 272 -4.61 -6.20 -15.88
N PRO A 273 -5.92 -6.52 -15.82
CA PRO A 273 -6.46 -7.45 -14.85
C PRO A 273 -5.68 -8.77 -14.82
N ILE A 274 -5.46 -9.29 -13.62
CA ILE A 274 -4.87 -10.63 -13.44
C ILE A 274 -5.93 -11.71 -13.68
N LYS A 275 -5.51 -12.96 -13.77
CA LYS A 275 -6.39 -14.10 -14.01
C LYS A 275 -7.54 -14.16 -12.99
N GLY A 276 -8.78 -14.28 -13.48
CA GLY A 276 -9.98 -14.37 -12.63
C GLY A 276 -10.42 -13.04 -12.01
N VAL A 277 -9.93 -11.92 -12.52
CA VAL A 277 -10.33 -10.57 -12.13
C VAL A 277 -10.92 -9.83 -13.32
N GLU A 278 -12.08 -9.22 -13.10
CA GLU A 278 -12.74 -8.30 -14.03
C GLU A 278 -12.68 -6.88 -13.45
N VAL A 279 -12.44 -5.90 -14.32
CA VAL A 279 -12.40 -4.48 -13.93
C VAL A 279 -13.29 -3.71 -14.87
N THR A 280 -14.09 -2.80 -14.32
CA THR A 280 -14.89 -1.84 -15.08
C THR A 280 -14.83 -0.47 -14.44
N ILE A 281 -15.03 0.55 -15.24
CA ILE A 281 -15.11 1.94 -14.79
C ILE A 281 -16.55 2.39 -14.84
N VAL A 282 -17.04 2.98 -13.75
CA VAL A 282 -18.45 3.37 -13.61
C VAL A 282 -18.55 4.86 -13.29
N ASN A 283 -19.40 5.57 -14.00
CA ASN A 283 -19.65 6.99 -13.76
C ASN A 283 -20.59 7.20 -12.54
N GLU A 284 -20.87 8.45 -12.21
CA GLU A 284 -21.73 8.82 -11.07
C GLU A 284 -23.19 8.36 -11.24
N GLN A 285 -23.63 8.15 -12.47
CA GLN A 285 -24.97 7.66 -12.79
C GLN A 285 -25.08 6.13 -12.69
N GLY A 286 -23.98 5.43 -12.39
CA GLY A 286 -23.94 3.98 -12.30
C GLY A 286 -23.78 3.27 -13.65
N ASN A 287 -23.45 3.99 -14.73
CA ASN A 287 -23.22 3.40 -16.05
C ASN A 287 -21.74 3.13 -16.28
N CYS A 288 -21.42 2.01 -16.94
CA CYS A 288 -20.07 1.78 -17.44
C CYS A 288 -19.69 2.85 -18.46
N VAL A 289 -18.46 3.34 -18.38
CA VAL A 289 -17.91 4.36 -19.28
C VAL A 289 -17.04 3.71 -20.38
N VAL A 290 -16.80 4.45 -21.45
CA VAL A 290 -15.90 4.01 -22.53
C VAL A 290 -14.43 4.24 -22.18
N ASP A 291 -13.54 3.61 -22.95
CA ASP A 291 -12.10 3.73 -22.74
C ASP A 291 -11.63 5.19 -22.78
N GLY A 292 -10.78 5.54 -21.81
CA GLY A 292 -10.25 6.89 -21.60
C GLY A 292 -11.11 7.81 -20.74
N GLU A 293 -12.36 7.46 -20.44
CA GLU A 293 -13.21 8.24 -19.54
C GLU A 293 -12.95 7.90 -18.07
N TYR A 294 -12.97 8.92 -17.21
CA TYR A 294 -12.77 8.78 -15.76
C TYR A 294 -14.04 8.35 -15.05
N GLY A 295 -13.90 7.44 -14.12
CA GLY A 295 -14.96 7.00 -13.23
C GLY A 295 -14.42 6.24 -12.04
N ILE A 296 -15.33 5.62 -11.30
CA ILE A 296 -14.99 4.80 -10.14
C ILE A 296 -14.63 3.40 -10.63
N VAL A 297 -13.50 2.89 -10.14
CA VAL A 297 -13.05 1.54 -10.44
C VAL A 297 -13.89 0.52 -9.69
N HIS A 298 -14.52 -0.40 -10.42
CA HIS A 298 -15.24 -1.53 -9.88
C HIS A 298 -14.51 -2.82 -10.24
N VAL A 299 -14.46 -3.75 -9.28
CA VAL A 299 -13.74 -5.02 -9.43
C VAL A 299 -14.66 -6.18 -9.09
N LYS A 300 -14.63 -7.22 -9.94
CA LYS A 300 -15.26 -8.50 -9.68
C LYS A 300 -14.22 -9.60 -9.69
N THR A 301 -14.20 -10.44 -8.66
CA THR A 301 -13.20 -11.51 -8.51
C THR A 301 -13.71 -12.60 -7.57
N HIS A 302 -13.21 -13.82 -7.75
CA HIS A 302 -13.42 -14.90 -6.80
C HIS A 302 -12.63 -14.72 -5.48
N SER A 303 -11.63 -13.83 -5.47
CA SER A 303 -10.82 -13.50 -4.29
C SER A 303 -11.44 -12.41 -3.40
N MET A 304 -12.74 -12.17 -3.54
CA MET A 304 -13.46 -11.18 -2.76
C MET A 304 -13.42 -11.52 -1.27
N PHE A 305 -13.31 -10.49 -0.43
CA PHE A 305 -13.36 -10.63 1.02
C PHE A 305 -14.76 -11.08 1.51
N ASN A 306 -14.81 -11.66 2.71
CA ASN A 306 -16.07 -12.10 3.31
C ASN A 306 -16.86 -10.95 3.96
N GLY A 307 -16.26 -9.77 4.07
CA GLY A 307 -16.83 -8.57 4.67
C GLY A 307 -15.88 -7.93 5.68
N TYR A 308 -16.39 -6.92 6.37
CA TYR A 308 -15.71 -6.27 7.49
C TYR A 308 -16.17 -6.85 8.83
N ILE A 309 -15.34 -6.73 9.86
CA ILE A 309 -15.74 -7.00 11.23
C ILE A 309 -16.90 -6.06 11.62
N ILE A 310 -17.84 -6.57 12.41
CA ILE A 310 -19.08 -5.87 12.80
C ILE A 310 -18.73 -4.51 13.44
N GLY A 311 -19.47 -3.47 13.01
CA GLY A 311 -19.30 -2.08 13.48
C GLY A 311 -18.86 -1.10 12.41
N HIS A 312 -18.36 -1.59 11.27
CA HIS A 312 -18.03 -0.73 10.12
C HIS A 312 -19.20 -0.63 9.13
N PRO A 313 -19.52 0.57 8.63
CA PRO A 313 -20.60 0.74 7.68
C PRO A 313 -20.36 -0.15 6.46
N LYS A 314 -21.40 -0.86 6.05
CA LYS A 314 -21.43 -1.64 4.81
C LYS A 314 -21.41 -0.69 3.60
N HIS A 315 -20.31 0.00 3.36
CA HIS A 315 -20.10 0.73 2.11
C HIS A 315 -19.56 -0.20 1.01
N VAL A 316 -20.00 -1.44 1.05
CA VAL A 316 -19.75 -2.37 -0.03
C VAL A 316 -21.11 -2.61 -0.67
N SER A 317 -21.45 -1.76 -1.61
CA SER A 317 -22.49 -2.07 -2.55
C SER A 317 -21.96 -3.17 -3.47
N LEU A 318 -22.08 -4.41 -3.03
CA LEU A 318 -21.94 -5.57 -3.92
C LEU A 318 -23.19 -5.63 -4.79
N CYS A 319 -23.31 -4.70 -5.73
CA CYS A 319 -24.30 -4.85 -6.79
C CYS A 319 -23.78 -5.95 -7.72
N GLU A 320 -24.50 -7.07 -7.79
CA GLU A 320 -24.19 -8.18 -8.71
C GLU A 320 -22.77 -8.77 -8.62
N GLY A 321 -22.15 -8.74 -7.42
CA GLY A 321 -20.79 -9.27 -7.20
C GLY A 321 -19.65 -8.31 -7.54
N TRP A 322 -19.94 -7.05 -7.86
CA TRP A 322 -18.95 -6.00 -8.09
C TRP A 322 -18.62 -5.24 -6.79
N HIS A 323 -17.35 -5.04 -6.54
CA HIS A 323 -16.84 -4.22 -5.44
C HIS A 323 -16.49 -2.83 -5.94
N ASN A 324 -17.09 -1.80 -5.33
CA ASN A 324 -16.68 -0.41 -5.52
C ASN A 324 -15.41 -0.17 -4.72
N THR A 325 -14.29 0.07 -5.39
CA THR A 325 -12.97 0.23 -4.75
C THR A 325 -12.82 1.58 -4.04
N GLY A 326 -13.62 2.57 -4.40
CA GLY A 326 -13.44 3.97 -4.01
C GLY A 326 -12.23 4.62 -4.67
N ASP A 327 -11.60 3.99 -5.66
CA ASP A 327 -10.54 4.58 -6.48
C ASP A 327 -11.14 5.13 -7.76
N VAL A 328 -10.64 6.29 -8.20
CA VAL A 328 -10.96 6.90 -9.49
C VAL A 328 -9.88 6.53 -10.49
N GLY A 329 -10.28 6.11 -11.67
CA GLY A 329 -9.37 5.71 -12.73
C GLY A 329 -10.02 5.68 -14.09
N TYR A 330 -9.28 5.21 -15.07
CA TYR A 330 -9.75 4.94 -16.44
C TYR A 330 -9.00 3.74 -17.01
N ILE A 331 -9.59 3.11 -18.04
CA ILE A 331 -8.92 2.09 -18.84
C ILE A 331 -8.53 2.76 -20.16
N ASP A 332 -7.29 2.60 -20.56
CA ASP A 332 -6.81 3.15 -21.84
C ASP A 332 -7.14 2.23 -23.03
N ILE A 333 -6.84 2.70 -24.24
CA ILE A 333 -7.09 1.96 -25.50
C ILE A 333 -6.34 0.63 -25.60
N ASN A 334 -5.29 0.44 -24.78
CA ASN A 334 -4.53 -0.82 -24.70
C ASN A 334 -5.14 -1.80 -23.67
N GLY A 335 -6.24 -1.39 -23.00
CA GLY A 335 -6.87 -2.15 -21.92
C GLY A 335 -6.10 -2.11 -20.60
N GLU A 336 -5.24 -1.11 -20.39
CA GLU A 336 -4.49 -0.93 -19.15
C GLU A 336 -5.22 0.03 -18.21
N LEU A 337 -5.28 -0.33 -16.93
CA LEU A 337 -5.87 0.50 -15.88
C LEU A 337 -4.90 1.58 -15.43
N HIS A 338 -5.42 2.78 -15.28
CA HIS A 338 -4.74 3.93 -14.67
C HIS A 338 -5.51 4.38 -13.44
N ILE A 339 -4.85 4.43 -12.30
CA ILE A 339 -5.42 4.96 -11.05
C ILE A 339 -5.02 6.41 -10.90
N ILE A 340 -6.01 7.28 -10.76
CA ILE A 340 -5.82 8.72 -10.67
C ILE A 340 -5.88 9.17 -9.22
N ASN A 341 -6.92 8.77 -8.47
CA ASN A 341 -7.11 9.26 -7.10
C ASN A 341 -8.05 8.35 -6.30
N ARG A 342 -8.25 8.67 -5.01
CA ARG A 342 -9.36 8.15 -4.20
C ARG A 342 -10.55 9.08 -4.34
N VAL A 343 -11.76 8.52 -4.33
CA VAL A 343 -13.01 9.32 -4.31
C VAL A 343 -13.02 10.28 -3.11
N ASP A 344 -12.59 9.80 -1.95
CA ASP A 344 -12.55 10.59 -0.70
C ASP A 344 -11.51 11.72 -0.73
N ASP A 345 -10.50 11.64 -1.60
CA ASP A 345 -9.45 12.63 -1.74
C ASP A 345 -9.74 13.65 -2.88
N VAL A 346 -10.81 13.43 -3.67
CA VAL A 346 -11.23 14.40 -4.70
C VAL A 346 -11.67 15.69 -4.03
N ILE A 347 -11.09 16.80 -4.45
CA ILE A 347 -11.43 18.14 -3.95
C ILE A 347 -12.52 18.73 -4.83
N ILE A 348 -13.60 19.23 -4.22
CA ILE A 348 -14.64 19.96 -4.95
C ILE A 348 -14.47 21.46 -4.64
N ILE A 349 -14.20 22.25 -5.68
CA ILE A 349 -14.09 23.70 -5.60
C ILE A 349 -15.05 24.33 -6.62
N ASP A 350 -15.96 25.17 -6.15
CA ASP A 350 -16.95 25.85 -7.01
C ASP A 350 -17.68 24.89 -7.97
N SER A 351 -18.08 23.72 -7.46
CA SER A 351 -18.74 22.62 -8.21
C SER A 351 -17.86 21.90 -9.23
N HIS A 352 -16.56 22.17 -9.27
CA HIS A 352 -15.59 21.47 -10.11
C HIS A 352 -14.81 20.44 -9.32
N LYS A 353 -14.60 19.26 -9.92
CA LYS A 353 -13.75 18.20 -9.36
C LYS A 353 -12.29 18.51 -9.66
N VAL A 354 -11.47 18.50 -8.64
CA VAL A 354 -10.01 18.61 -8.73
C VAL A 354 -9.40 17.34 -8.17
N TYR A 355 -8.54 16.71 -8.94
CA TYR A 355 -7.81 15.51 -8.57
C TYR A 355 -6.43 15.90 -8.04
N PRO A 356 -6.18 15.81 -6.71
CA PRO A 356 -4.89 16.18 -6.13
C PRO A 356 -3.67 15.57 -6.83
N SER A 357 -3.75 14.30 -7.19
CA SER A 357 -2.66 13.60 -7.86
C SER A 357 -2.30 14.18 -9.24
N GLU A 358 -3.28 14.68 -9.99
CA GLU A 358 -3.03 15.36 -11.28
C GLU A 358 -2.30 16.68 -11.06
N VAL A 359 -2.71 17.45 -10.04
CA VAL A 359 -2.04 18.70 -9.66
C VAL A 359 -0.61 18.40 -9.17
N GLU A 360 -0.45 17.39 -8.32
CA GLU A 360 0.85 16.92 -7.84
C GLU A 360 1.77 16.50 -8.99
N ARG A 361 1.25 15.75 -9.95
CA ARG A 361 1.99 15.34 -11.14
C ARG A 361 2.55 16.55 -11.89
N ARG A 362 1.72 17.59 -12.10
CA ARG A 362 2.16 18.83 -12.77
C ARG A 362 3.19 19.61 -11.95
N ILE A 363 3.09 19.61 -10.62
CA ILE A 363 4.08 20.22 -9.74
C ILE A 363 5.40 19.46 -9.79
N LEU A 364 5.37 18.14 -9.83
CA LEU A 364 6.57 17.28 -9.87
C LEU A 364 7.33 17.33 -11.20
N GLU A 365 6.73 17.85 -12.28
CA GLU A 365 7.46 18.18 -13.53
C GLU A 365 8.56 19.26 -13.32
N GLN A 366 8.52 19.98 -12.17
CA GLN A 366 9.60 20.88 -11.78
C GLN A 366 10.75 20.08 -11.19
N ASN A 367 11.93 20.15 -11.81
CA ASN A 367 13.10 19.39 -11.40
C ASN A 367 13.53 19.65 -9.95
N ASP A 368 13.33 20.89 -9.45
CA ASP A 368 13.73 21.31 -8.11
C ASP A 368 12.73 20.86 -7.00
N VAL A 369 11.54 20.41 -7.37
CA VAL A 369 10.57 19.82 -6.43
C VAL A 369 10.84 18.34 -6.30
N LYS A 370 11.20 17.90 -5.09
CA LYS A 370 11.47 16.49 -4.79
C LYS A 370 10.21 15.69 -4.55
N GLU A 371 9.33 16.24 -3.73
CA GLU A 371 8.04 15.66 -3.36
C GLU A 371 7.02 16.78 -3.21
N CYS A 372 5.74 16.50 -3.42
CA CYS A 372 4.66 17.40 -3.07
C CYS A 372 3.43 16.61 -2.63
N ALA A 373 2.52 17.29 -1.94
CA ALA A 373 1.23 16.77 -1.56
C ALA A 373 0.20 17.91 -1.61
N VAL A 374 -0.90 17.65 -2.30
CA VAL A 374 -2.00 18.58 -2.49
C VAL A 374 -3.19 18.12 -1.66
N ALA A 375 -3.80 19.05 -0.93
CA ALA A 375 -4.96 18.73 -0.12
C ALA A 375 -5.93 19.92 -0.05
N LYS A 376 -7.20 19.61 0.23
CA LYS A 376 -8.20 20.58 0.59
C LYS A 376 -7.90 21.12 1.99
N VAL A 377 -7.99 22.44 2.15
CA VAL A 377 -7.88 23.12 3.44
C VAL A 377 -8.97 24.16 3.58
N GLU A 378 -9.57 24.25 4.75
CA GLU A 378 -10.56 25.27 5.08
C GLU A 378 -9.88 26.44 5.79
N HIS A 379 -10.17 27.66 5.36
CA HIS A 379 -9.70 28.89 5.99
C HIS A 379 -10.76 29.99 5.88
N ASN A 380 -11.14 30.57 7.03
CA ASN A 380 -12.15 31.62 7.12
C ASN A 380 -13.48 31.28 6.40
N GLY A 381 -13.94 30.03 6.55
CA GLY A 381 -15.18 29.54 5.94
C GLY A 381 -15.09 29.29 4.42
N ASN A 382 -13.91 29.42 3.81
CA ASN A 382 -13.69 29.09 2.40
C ASN A 382 -12.86 27.81 2.28
N GLU A 383 -13.24 26.97 1.34
CA GLU A 383 -12.48 25.81 0.94
C GLU A 383 -11.43 26.21 -0.10
N LEU A 384 -10.19 25.80 0.13
CA LEU A 384 -9.04 26.12 -0.73
C LEU A 384 -8.23 24.87 -1.05
N ILE A 385 -7.54 24.89 -2.17
CA ILE A 385 -6.50 23.91 -2.48
C ILE A 385 -5.17 24.45 -1.94
N GLY A 386 -4.50 23.63 -1.13
CA GLY A 386 -3.15 23.90 -0.65
C GLY A 386 -2.16 22.82 -1.10
N CYS A 387 -0.90 23.20 -1.23
CA CYS A 387 0.20 22.31 -1.58
C CYS A 387 1.34 22.45 -0.58
N LEU A 388 1.75 21.32 0.02
CA LEU A 388 3.07 21.20 0.64
C LEU A 388 4.05 20.66 -0.40
N TYR A 389 5.28 21.20 -0.45
CA TYR A 389 6.30 20.70 -1.34
C TYR A 389 7.69 20.70 -0.71
N VAL A 390 8.53 19.78 -1.13
CA VAL A 390 9.92 19.62 -0.67
C VAL A 390 10.86 20.12 -1.75
N SER A 391 11.61 21.15 -1.46
CA SER A 391 12.64 21.72 -2.34
C SER A 391 13.75 22.37 -1.52
N ARG A 392 14.90 22.67 -2.16
CA ARG A 392 15.98 23.44 -1.51
C ARG A 392 15.59 24.91 -1.33
N GLU A 393 14.97 25.50 -2.34
CA GLU A 393 14.59 26.91 -2.39
C GLU A 393 13.07 27.10 -2.31
N ASP A 394 12.62 28.30 -2.02
CA ASP A 394 11.20 28.66 -2.13
C ASP A 394 10.83 28.83 -3.62
N LEU A 395 9.89 28.01 -4.08
CA LEU A 395 9.46 27.94 -5.46
C LEU A 395 7.99 28.37 -5.65
N ASN A 396 7.35 28.98 -4.65
CA ASN A 396 5.92 29.28 -4.67
C ASN A 396 5.45 29.99 -5.97
N ASN A 397 6.15 31.03 -6.37
CA ASN A 397 5.81 31.80 -7.58
C ASN A 397 6.13 31.01 -8.85
N VAL A 398 7.25 30.30 -8.88
CA VAL A 398 7.68 29.51 -10.05
C VAL A 398 6.68 28.40 -10.32
N ILE A 399 6.28 27.64 -9.29
CA ILE A 399 5.30 26.58 -9.41
C ILE A 399 3.97 27.14 -9.92
N ARG A 400 3.48 28.23 -9.29
CA ARG A 400 2.20 28.86 -9.66
C ARG A 400 2.18 29.30 -11.12
N GLU A 401 3.21 30.00 -11.60
CA GLU A 401 3.26 30.46 -12.99
C GLU A 401 3.30 29.30 -14.00
N LYS A 402 4.02 28.25 -13.70
CA LYS A 402 4.07 27.08 -14.58
C LYS A 402 2.76 26.28 -14.60
N LEU A 403 2.04 26.25 -13.48
CA LEU A 403 0.73 25.59 -13.41
C LEU A 403 -0.33 26.36 -14.23
N LYS A 404 -0.28 27.68 -14.30
CA LYS A 404 -1.21 28.48 -15.12
C LYS A 404 -1.21 28.09 -16.61
N ALA A 405 -0.10 27.59 -17.12
CA ALA A 405 0.01 27.13 -18.50
C ALA A 405 -0.56 25.74 -18.75
N LYS A 406 -0.88 24.97 -17.67
CA LYS A 406 -1.19 23.54 -17.76
C LYS A 406 -2.48 23.12 -17.06
N LEU A 407 -2.98 23.94 -16.13
CA LEU A 407 -4.15 23.66 -15.31
C LEU A 407 -5.17 24.79 -15.42
N LEU A 408 -6.43 24.46 -15.20
CA LEU A 408 -7.49 25.44 -15.08
C LEU A 408 -7.35 26.23 -13.77
N THR A 409 -7.83 27.45 -13.75
CA THR A 409 -7.62 28.36 -12.61
C THR A 409 -8.09 27.81 -11.28
N TYR A 410 -9.16 27.02 -11.27
CA TYR A 410 -9.72 26.41 -10.06
C TYR A 410 -8.90 25.21 -9.57
N GLU A 411 -8.06 24.60 -10.42
CA GLU A 411 -7.18 23.48 -10.06
C GLU A 411 -5.87 23.93 -9.41
N ILE A 412 -5.51 25.21 -9.60
CA ILE A 412 -4.23 25.73 -9.12
C ILE A 412 -4.29 25.98 -7.61
N PRO A 413 -3.38 25.40 -6.81
CA PRO A 413 -3.33 25.65 -5.37
C PRO A 413 -3.23 27.13 -5.03
N ARG A 414 -4.05 27.58 -4.08
CA ARG A 414 -4.03 28.96 -3.57
C ARG A 414 -2.90 29.18 -2.56
N VAL A 415 -2.50 28.10 -1.88
CA VAL A 415 -1.48 28.11 -0.83
C VAL A 415 -0.39 27.11 -1.18
N PHE A 416 0.84 27.61 -1.22
CA PHE A 416 2.03 26.78 -1.38
C PHE A 416 2.90 26.94 -0.14
N VAL A 417 3.34 25.81 0.43
CA VAL A 417 4.18 25.81 1.63
C VAL A 417 5.36 24.87 1.43
N LYS A 418 6.54 25.45 1.44
CA LYS A 418 7.78 24.68 1.46
C LYS A 418 7.97 23.97 2.79
N CYS A 419 8.44 22.72 2.75
CA CYS A 419 8.80 21.96 3.93
C CYS A 419 10.04 21.07 3.67
N ASP A 420 10.69 20.60 4.75
CA ASP A 420 11.85 19.72 4.65
C ASP A 420 11.46 18.27 4.33
N ALA A 421 10.28 17.85 4.78
CA ALA A 421 9.70 16.53 4.51
C ALA A 421 8.18 16.56 4.60
N LEU A 422 7.51 15.76 3.78
CA LEU A 422 6.06 15.55 3.87
C LEU A 422 5.69 14.74 5.12
N PRO A 423 4.53 15.02 5.75
CA PRO A 423 4.02 14.20 6.84
C PRO A 423 3.64 12.82 6.33
N ARG A 424 4.05 11.78 7.06
CA ARG A 424 3.82 10.39 6.68
C ARG A 424 3.14 9.59 7.78
N THR A 425 2.37 8.59 7.37
CA THR A 425 1.83 7.56 8.24
C THR A 425 2.93 6.59 8.67
N LYS A 426 2.67 5.73 9.66
CA LYS A 426 3.58 4.66 10.10
C LYS A 426 3.99 3.71 8.96
N ASN A 427 3.15 3.57 7.94
CA ASN A 427 3.40 2.73 6.76
C ASN A 427 4.17 3.47 5.64
N GLY A 428 4.67 4.69 5.92
CA GLY A 428 5.44 5.49 4.98
C GLY A 428 4.61 6.22 3.90
N LYS A 429 3.29 6.07 3.88
CA LYS A 429 2.40 6.84 2.98
C LYS A 429 2.30 8.29 3.43
N VAL A 430 2.13 9.22 2.49
CA VAL A 430 1.82 10.62 2.82
C VAL A 430 0.51 10.68 3.61
N SER A 431 0.51 11.44 4.69
CA SER A 431 -0.66 11.61 5.55
C SER A 431 -1.47 12.83 5.11
N THR A 432 -2.61 12.63 4.45
CA THR A 432 -3.52 13.71 4.04
C THR A 432 -3.90 14.60 5.22
N TYR A 433 -4.24 13.99 6.37
CA TYR A 433 -4.50 14.73 7.61
C TYR A 433 -3.31 15.58 8.07
N GLY A 434 -2.09 15.03 8.01
CA GLY A 434 -0.87 15.76 8.36
C GLY A 434 -0.59 16.91 7.39
N VAL A 435 -0.87 16.74 6.10
CA VAL A 435 -0.78 17.81 5.08
C VAL A 435 -1.77 18.93 5.40
N GLN A 436 -3.04 18.61 5.59
CA GLN A 436 -4.08 19.56 5.94
C GLN A 436 -3.76 20.35 7.20
N THR A 437 -3.28 19.66 8.25
CA THR A 437 -2.90 20.27 9.52
C THR A 437 -1.77 21.28 9.35
N ARG A 438 -0.73 20.96 8.58
CA ARG A 438 0.38 21.90 8.31
C ARG A 438 -0.04 23.08 7.48
N LEU A 439 -0.87 22.87 6.45
CA LEU A 439 -1.43 23.95 5.63
C LEU A 439 -2.30 24.90 6.45
N ARG A 440 -3.18 24.33 7.30
CA ARG A 440 -4.04 25.13 8.19
C ARG A 440 -3.21 25.97 9.16
N LYS A 441 -2.21 25.37 9.82
CA LYS A 441 -1.31 26.09 10.71
C LYS A 441 -0.57 27.24 10.02
N HIS A 442 -0.13 27.04 8.77
CA HIS A 442 0.52 28.08 7.98
C HIS A 442 -0.45 29.24 7.67
N LEU A 443 -1.70 28.95 7.32
CA LEU A 443 -2.74 29.96 7.07
C LEU A 443 -3.09 30.76 8.33
N GLU A 444 -3.18 30.11 9.49
CA GLU A 444 -3.42 30.76 10.78
C GLU A 444 -2.28 31.71 11.18
N GLN A 445 -1.03 31.32 10.91
CA GLN A 445 0.15 32.15 11.20
C GLN A 445 0.30 33.35 10.26
N ASN A 446 -0.23 33.24 9.04
CA ASN A 446 -0.13 34.26 8.00
C ASN A 446 -1.50 34.93 7.73
N ASN A 447 -2.16 35.48 8.74
CA ASN A 447 -3.47 36.14 8.68
C ASN A 447 -3.62 37.25 7.63
N ASN A 448 -2.58 37.54 6.81
CA ASN A 448 -2.53 38.56 5.79
C ASN A 448 -2.58 38.05 4.34
N ILE A 449 -2.90 36.77 4.11
CA ILE A 449 -3.10 36.33 2.73
C ILE A 449 -4.46 36.85 2.25
N HIS A 450 -4.46 38.09 1.76
CA HIS A 450 -5.59 38.64 1.02
C HIS A 450 -5.90 37.71 -0.16
N ILE A 451 -7.02 37.01 -0.08
CA ILE A 451 -7.61 36.27 -1.18
C ILE A 451 -8.08 37.29 -2.20
N LYS A 452 -7.13 37.82 -3.03
CA LYS A 452 -7.47 38.57 -4.23
C LYS A 452 -8.03 37.58 -5.24
N GLY A 453 -9.34 37.56 -5.42
CA GLY A 453 -9.93 36.69 -6.41
C GLY A 453 -11.44 36.62 -6.36
N ARG A 454 -12.12 37.77 -6.40
CA ARG A 454 -13.44 37.95 -7.01
C ARG A 454 -13.35 39.21 -7.84
N SER A 455 -13.14 39.10 -9.10
CA SER A 455 -13.53 40.05 -10.18
C SER A 455 -13.54 39.26 -11.49
#